data_4a7182ea4781279db5f3fbc8b847cdd9
#
_entry.id   4a7182ea4781279db5f3fbc8b847cdd9
#
_cell.length_a   1.000
_cell.length_b   1.000
_cell.length_c   1.000
_cell.angle_alpha   90.00
_cell.angle_beta   90.00
_cell.angle_gamma   90.00
#
_symmetry.space_group_name_H-M   'P 1'
#
loop_
_entity.id
_entity.type
_entity.pdbx_description
1 polymer ?
#
loop_
_entity_poly.entity_id
_entity_poly.type
_entity_poly.pdbx_seq_one_letter_code
_entity_poly.pdbx_strand_id
1 'polypeptide(L)'
;LVSSSAASDVYKRQEFYNMDEKIMPFLEHLEELRWHILKSLGSILIAATIAFLAKDLIFDNILFGPKKQDFFTYKLLCKTSTFLGFDDTFCIKELPFRVQSRTVSGQFSAHIWTSITAGFIVAFPYVLYQLWLFISPGLVKNERKKARGFVGISSFLFFIGVLFGYYVVTPLSIRFLGSYTVSSEVFND
;
A
#
# COMPACT_ATOMS: atom_id res chain seq x y z
N LEU A 1 12.85 -47.50 49.71
CA LEU A 1 13.24 -47.46 48.26
C LEU A 1 12.06 -47.21 47.29
N VAL A 2 10.88 -46.85 47.81
CA VAL A 2 9.68 -46.59 46.98
C VAL A 2 9.48 -45.07 46.74
N SER A 3 10.24 -44.18 47.40
CA SER A 3 10.01 -42.73 47.34
C SER A 3 10.60 -42.02 46.11
N SER A 4 11.56 -42.63 45.38
CA SER A 4 12.23 -41.97 44.25
C SER A 4 11.41 -42.04 42.95
N SER A 5 10.62 -43.07 42.72
CA SER A 5 9.80 -43.24 41.51
C SER A 5 8.60 -42.29 41.48
N ALA A 6 7.93 -42.11 42.63
CA ALA A 6 6.77 -41.21 42.73
C ALA A 6 7.15 -39.73 42.53
N ALA A 7 8.31 -39.31 43.01
CA ALA A 7 8.81 -37.96 42.80
C ALA A 7 9.18 -37.67 41.33
N SER A 8 9.74 -38.66 40.61
CA SER A 8 10.04 -38.58 39.19
C SER A 8 8.76 -38.49 38.33
N ASP A 9 7.70 -39.21 38.71
CA ASP A 9 6.43 -39.17 37.97
C ASP A 9 5.65 -37.85 38.19
N VAL A 10 5.74 -37.28 39.39
CA VAL A 10 5.17 -35.94 39.68
C VAL A 10 5.91 -34.85 38.90
N TYR A 11 7.25 -34.95 38.82
CA TYR A 11 8.07 -33.98 38.07
C TYR A 11 7.79 -34.04 36.55
N LYS A 12 7.69 -35.24 35.97
CA LYS A 12 7.30 -35.44 34.59
C LYS A 12 5.90 -34.93 34.27
N ARG A 13 4.94 -35.12 35.16
CA ARG A 13 3.57 -34.59 35.00
C ARG A 13 3.55 -33.07 35.04
N GLN A 14 4.33 -32.42 35.90
CA GLN A 14 4.42 -30.97 35.94
C GLN A 14 5.09 -30.39 34.70
N GLU A 15 6.11 -31.07 34.14
CA GLU A 15 6.75 -30.66 32.91
C GLU A 15 5.81 -30.78 31.69
N PHE A 16 5.00 -31.87 31.66
CA PHE A 16 3.99 -32.08 30.62
C PHE A 16 2.88 -31.03 30.71
N TYR A 17 2.41 -30.72 31.93
CA TYR A 17 1.39 -29.68 32.15
C TYR A 17 1.88 -28.29 31.79
N ASN A 18 3.12 -27.94 32.09
CA ASN A 18 3.75 -26.67 31.72
C ASN A 18 4.04 -26.54 30.22
N MET A 19 4.26 -27.63 29.49
CA MET A 19 4.37 -27.61 28.03
C MET A 19 3.03 -27.39 27.36
N ASP A 20 1.97 -28.03 27.86
CA ASP A 20 0.61 -27.85 27.34
C ASP A 20 0.11 -26.40 27.56
N GLU A 21 0.43 -25.80 28.72
CA GLU A 21 0.07 -24.41 29.02
C GLU A 21 0.84 -23.37 28.17
N LYS A 22 2.05 -23.72 27.69
CA LYS A 22 2.80 -22.89 26.74
C LYS A 22 2.37 -23.04 25.28
N ILE A 23 1.82 -24.19 24.91
CA ILE A 23 1.40 -24.46 23.52
C ILE A 23 -0.01 -23.90 23.26
N MET A 24 -0.90 -23.92 24.22
CA MET A 24 -2.26 -23.36 24.12
C MET A 24 -2.27 -21.85 23.79
N PRO A 25 -1.53 -20.98 24.49
CA PRO A 25 -1.52 -19.56 24.15
C PRO A 25 -0.94 -19.25 22.78
N PHE A 26 -0.05 -20.08 22.24
CA PHE A 26 0.51 -19.90 20.91
C PHE A 26 -0.52 -20.23 19.80
N LEU A 27 -1.25 -21.33 19.94
CA LEU A 27 -2.30 -21.73 18.99
C LEU A 27 -3.47 -20.75 19.01
N GLU A 28 -3.89 -20.30 20.18
CA GLU A 28 -4.92 -19.27 20.33
C GLU A 28 -4.51 -17.94 19.68
N HIS A 29 -3.26 -17.55 19.83
CA HIS A 29 -2.72 -16.35 19.15
C HIS A 29 -2.67 -16.49 17.63
N LEU A 30 -2.41 -17.68 17.09
CA LEU A 30 -2.49 -17.96 15.65
C LEU A 30 -3.93 -17.89 15.13
N GLU A 31 -4.91 -18.35 15.91
CA GLU A 31 -6.32 -18.24 15.55
C GLU A 31 -6.80 -16.78 15.53
N GLU A 32 -6.35 -15.98 16.48
CA GLU A 32 -6.59 -14.54 16.51
C GLU A 32 -5.99 -13.83 15.28
N LEU A 33 -4.74 -14.20 14.90
CA LEU A 33 -4.09 -13.70 13.67
C LEU A 33 -4.93 -13.97 12.42
N ARG A 34 -5.48 -15.18 12.30
CA ARG A 34 -6.35 -15.56 11.18
C ARG A 34 -7.54 -14.60 11.03
N TRP A 35 -8.21 -14.28 12.13
CA TRP A 35 -9.35 -13.37 12.11
C TRP A 35 -8.96 -11.93 11.73
N HIS A 36 -7.82 -11.43 12.19
CA HIS A 36 -7.31 -10.11 11.81
C HIS A 36 -6.93 -10.03 10.34
N ILE A 37 -6.31 -11.10 9.80
CA ILE A 37 -5.98 -11.19 8.36
C ILE A 37 -7.25 -11.22 7.51
N LEU A 38 -8.25 -12.04 7.88
CA LEU A 38 -9.52 -12.12 7.15
C LEU A 38 -10.26 -10.78 7.12
N LYS A 39 -10.30 -10.05 8.24
CA LYS A 39 -10.88 -8.71 8.31
C LYS A 39 -10.12 -7.71 7.45
N SER A 40 -8.80 -7.76 7.45
CA SER A 40 -7.94 -6.90 6.62
C SER A 40 -8.16 -7.17 5.13
N LEU A 41 -8.16 -8.44 4.73
CA LEU A 41 -8.41 -8.85 3.34
C LEU A 41 -9.83 -8.46 2.90
N GLY A 42 -10.83 -8.69 3.75
CA GLY A 42 -12.21 -8.29 3.49
C GLY A 42 -12.35 -6.78 3.27
N SER A 43 -11.66 -5.96 4.06
CA SER A 43 -11.68 -4.50 3.90
C SER A 43 -11.06 -4.05 2.57
N ILE A 44 -9.97 -4.70 2.15
CA ILE A 44 -9.33 -4.43 0.84
C ILE A 44 -10.29 -4.81 -0.30
N LEU A 45 -10.93 -5.97 -0.23
CA LEU A 45 -11.87 -6.42 -1.25
C LEU A 45 -13.09 -5.50 -1.37
N ILE A 46 -13.65 -5.06 -0.24
CA ILE A 46 -14.77 -4.11 -0.23
C ILE A 46 -14.34 -2.77 -0.86
N ALA A 47 -13.19 -2.23 -0.44
CA ALA A 47 -12.67 -0.98 -0.99
C ALA A 47 -12.34 -1.10 -2.48
N ALA A 48 -11.75 -2.23 -2.92
CA ALA A 48 -11.47 -2.50 -4.33
C ALA A 48 -12.76 -2.63 -5.16
N THR A 49 -13.82 -3.23 -4.61
CA THR A 49 -15.12 -3.31 -5.29
C THR A 49 -15.76 -1.93 -5.45
N ILE A 50 -15.69 -1.08 -4.43
CA ILE A 50 -16.16 0.31 -4.52
C ILE A 50 -15.35 1.07 -5.56
N ALA A 51 -14.02 0.92 -5.56
CA ALA A 51 -13.13 1.52 -6.55
C ALA A 51 -13.45 1.04 -7.98
N PHE A 52 -13.75 -0.25 -8.15
CA PHE A 52 -14.15 -0.82 -9.43
C PHE A 52 -15.45 -0.22 -9.97
N LEU A 53 -16.43 -0.01 -9.13
CA LEU A 53 -17.69 0.65 -9.51
C LEU A 53 -17.52 2.14 -9.80
N ALA A 54 -16.55 2.80 -9.15
CA ALA A 54 -16.24 4.23 -9.34
C ALA A 54 -15.20 4.47 -10.45
N LYS A 55 -15.23 3.69 -11.54
CA LYS A 55 -14.23 3.71 -12.62
C LYS A 55 -14.00 5.10 -13.22
N ASP A 56 -15.08 5.84 -13.49
CA ASP A 56 -14.99 7.15 -14.16
C ASP A 56 -14.25 8.16 -13.30
N LEU A 57 -14.49 8.14 -11.97
CA LEU A 57 -13.77 9.01 -11.04
C LEU A 57 -12.28 8.67 -10.96
N ILE A 58 -11.95 7.38 -10.93
CA ILE A 58 -10.57 6.92 -10.80
C ILE A 58 -9.79 7.12 -12.10
N PHE A 59 -10.36 6.76 -13.24
CA PHE A 59 -9.67 6.86 -14.53
C PHE A 59 -9.63 8.31 -15.02
N ASP A 60 -10.77 9.01 -15.09
CA ASP A 60 -10.85 10.32 -15.74
C ASP A 60 -10.24 11.44 -14.88
N ASN A 61 -10.36 11.37 -13.56
CA ASN A 61 -9.87 12.42 -12.68
C ASN A 61 -8.49 12.10 -12.08
N ILE A 62 -8.27 10.85 -11.67
CA ILE A 62 -7.02 10.49 -10.97
C ILE A 62 -6.00 9.97 -11.97
N LEU A 63 -6.28 8.88 -12.69
CA LEU A 63 -5.28 8.20 -13.51
C LEU A 63 -4.87 9.04 -14.73
N PHE A 64 -5.83 9.69 -15.41
CA PHE A 64 -5.56 10.57 -16.55
C PHE A 64 -5.32 12.04 -16.14
N GLY A 65 -5.37 12.37 -14.84
CA GLY A 65 -5.00 13.69 -14.32
C GLY A 65 -3.63 14.18 -14.81
N PRO A 66 -2.55 13.39 -14.65
CA PRO A 66 -1.20 13.76 -15.09
C PRO A 66 -1.02 13.90 -16.60
N LYS A 67 -1.99 13.44 -17.42
CA LYS A 67 -2.01 13.65 -18.87
C LYS A 67 -2.53 15.04 -19.27
N LYS A 68 -3.28 15.70 -18.39
CA LYS A 68 -3.82 17.05 -18.65
C LYS A 68 -2.72 18.10 -18.51
N GLN A 69 -2.64 19.02 -19.47
CA GLN A 69 -1.65 20.12 -19.45
C GLN A 69 -1.77 21.02 -18.20
N ASP A 70 -2.98 21.12 -17.65
CA ASP A 70 -3.29 21.90 -16.45
C ASP A 70 -2.89 21.24 -15.13
N PHE A 71 -2.19 20.08 -15.17
CA PHE A 71 -1.81 19.37 -13.97
C PHE A 71 -0.89 20.23 -13.08
N PHE A 72 -1.19 20.24 -11.79
CA PHE A 72 -0.53 21.11 -10.80
C PHE A 72 1.00 21.05 -10.86
N THR A 73 1.57 19.86 -11.03
CA THR A 73 3.03 19.66 -11.06
C THR A 73 3.68 20.32 -12.26
N TYR A 74 3.05 20.30 -13.44
CA TYR A 74 3.60 20.95 -14.63
C TYR A 74 3.61 22.47 -14.48
N LYS A 75 2.54 23.04 -13.90
CA LYS A 75 2.48 24.48 -13.58
C LYS A 75 3.54 24.87 -12.55
N LEU A 76 3.73 24.04 -11.52
CA LEU A 76 4.75 24.27 -10.51
C LEU A 76 6.16 24.17 -11.09
N LEU A 77 6.43 23.13 -11.90
CA LEU A 77 7.74 22.96 -12.56
C LEU A 77 8.06 24.15 -13.49
N CYS A 78 7.10 24.58 -14.30
CA CYS A 78 7.28 25.73 -15.19
C CYS A 78 7.56 27.01 -14.40
N LYS A 79 6.79 27.27 -13.33
CA LYS A 79 6.99 28.45 -12.47
C LYS A 79 8.35 28.42 -11.74
N THR A 80 8.80 27.24 -11.32
CA THR A 80 10.09 27.08 -10.65
C THR A 80 11.24 27.22 -11.64
N SER A 81 11.08 26.72 -12.86
CA SER A 81 12.08 26.84 -13.93
C SER A 81 12.31 28.33 -14.33
N THR A 82 11.24 29.09 -14.51
CA THR A 82 11.34 30.53 -14.82
C THR A 82 11.96 31.33 -13.66
N PHE A 83 11.69 30.92 -12.40
CA PHE A 83 12.29 31.57 -11.23
C PHE A 83 13.80 31.28 -11.10
N LEU A 84 14.25 30.08 -11.48
CA LEU A 84 15.65 29.66 -11.43
C LEU A 84 16.46 30.06 -12.67
N GLY A 85 15.84 30.76 -13.66
CA GLY A 85 16.52 31.19 -14.89
C GLY A 85 16.83 30.07 -15.90
N PHE A 86 16.23 28.90 -15.70
CA PHE A 86 16.23 27.84 -16.70
C PHE A 86 15.09 28.13 -17.66
N ASP A 87 15.42 28.42 -18.94
CA ASP A 87 14.45 28.64 -20.00
C ASP A 87 13.32 27.61 -20.02
N ASP A 88 12.31 27.81 -20.84
CA ASP A 88 11.07 26.99 -21.02
C ASP A 88 11.28 25.47 -21.13
N THR A 89 12.46 24.94 -20.83
CA THR A 89 12.86 23.54 -20.94
C THR A 89 11.97 22.59 -20.10
N PHE A 90 11.40 23.10 -18.99
CA PHE A 90 10.52 22.33 -18.12
C PHE A 90 9.04 22.69 -18.29
N CYS A 91 8.71 23.61 -19.17
CA CYS A 91 7.33 23.95 -19.50
C CYS A 91 6.78 22.99 -20.55
N ILE A 92 5.91 22.07 -20.16
CA ILE A 92 5.29 21.07 -21.05
C ILE A 92 4.08 21.73 -21.71
N LYS A 93 4.20 22.06 -23.00
CA LYS A 93 3.12 22.65 -23.80
C LYS A 93 2.21 21.56 -24.39
N GLU A 94 2.77 20.41 -24.78
CA GLU A 94 2.02 19.26 -25.29
C GLU A 94 2.72 17.95 -24.95
N LEU A 95 1.95 16.92 -24.68
CA LEU A 95 2.46 15.55 -24.51
C LEU A 95 2.34 14.85 -25.87
N PRO A 96 3.46 14.51 -26.53
CA PRO A 96 3.48 14.04 -27.93
C PRO A 96 3.03 12.58 -28.11
N PHE A 97 2.27 12.01 -27.18
CA PHE A 97 1.84 10.62 -27.26
C PHE A 97 0.36 10.44 -26.92
N ARG A 98 -0.25 9.42 -27.52
CA ARG A 98 -1.61 8.95 -27.22
C ARG A 98 -1.54 7.62 -26.46
N VAL A 99 -2.33 7.50 -25.39
CA VAL A 99 -2.49 6.22 -24.68
C VAL A 99 -3.44 5.35 -25.48
N GLN A 100 -2.93 4.25 -26.00
CA GLN A 100 -3.73 3.27 -26.76
C GLN A 100 -3.63 1.91 -26.11
N SER A 101 -4.75 1.19 -26.06
CA SER A 101 -4.76 -0.23 -25.68
C SER A 101 -4.64 -1.07 -26.95
N ARG A 102 -3.58 -1.86 -27.05
CA ARG A 102 -3.34 -2.76 -28.19
C ARG A 102 -4.14 -4.05 -28.12
N THR A 103 -4.66 -4.39 -26.94
CA THR A 103 -5.43 -5.63 -26.73
C THR A 103 -6.76 -5.30 -26.10
N VAL A 104 -7.82 -6.01 -26.48
CA VAL A 104 -9.17 -5.85 -25.92
C VAL A 104 -9.17 -6.12 -24.41
N SER A 105 -8.40 -7.12 -23.96
CA SER A 105 -8.24 -7.46 -22.55
C SER A 105 -7.39 -6.47 -21.76
N GLY A 106 -6.58 -5.63 -22.43
CA GLY A 106 -5.66 -4.70 -21.77
C GLY A 106 -6.39 -3.67 -20.91
N GLN A 107 -7.48 -3.11 -21.41
CA GLN A 107 -8.31 -2.15 -20.67
C GLN A 107 -8.95 -2.79 -19.42
N PHE A 108 -9.48 -4.01 -19.57
CA PHE A 108 -10.10 -4.75 -18.47
C PHE A 108 -9.06 -5.11 -17.39
N SER A 109 -7.91 -5.61 -17.81
CA SER A 109 -6.80 -5.92 -16.89
C SER A 109 -6.33 -4.67 -16.12
N ALA A 110 -6.13 -3.55 -16.84
CA ALA A 110 -5.77 -2.29 -16.22
C ALA A 110 -6.82 -1.82 -15.20
N HIS A 111 -8.11 -1.98 -15.51
CA HIS A 111 -9.19 -1.63 -14.60
C HIS A 111 -9.14 -2.46 -13.31
N ILE A 112 -8.96 -3.78 -13.41
CA ILE A 112 -8.85 -4.66 -12.23
C ILE A 112 -7.65 -4.24 -11.37
N TRP A 113 -6.45 -4.11 -11.95
CA TRP A 113 -5.24 -3.77 -11.21
C TRP A 113 -5.33 -2.39 -10.55
N THR A 114 -5.87 -1.41 -11.25
CA THR A 114 -6.08 -0.06 -10.70
C THR A 114 -7.06 -0.09 -9.53
N SER A 115 -8.16 -0.85 -9.65
CA SER A 115 -9.16 -0.97 -8.59
C SER A 115 -8.61 -1.66 -7.35
N ILE A 116 -7.81 -2.72 -7.52
CA ILE A 116 -7.15 -3.41 -6.40
C ILE A 116 -6.16 -2.46 -5.71
N THR A 117 -5.34 -1.75 -6.48
CA THR A 117 -4.37 -0.80 -5.94
C THR A 117 -5.04 0.35 -5.20
N ALA A 118 -6.09 0.94 -5.78
CA ALA A 118 -6.88 2.00 -5.15
C ALA A 118 -7.56 1.50 -3.87
N GLY A 119 -8.14 0.29 -3.90
CA GLY A 119 -8.72 -0.36 -2.74
C GLY A 119 -7.71 -0.58 -1.61
N PHE A 120 -6.51 -1.03 -1.95
CA PHE A 120 -5.43 -1.20 -0.97
C PHE A 120 -5.01 0.13 -0.34
N ILE A 121 -4.85 1.19 -1.14
CA ILE A 121 -4.48 2.52 -0.65
C ILE A 121 -5.51 3.04 0.35
N VAL A 122 -6.80 2.91 0.03
CA VAL A 122 -7.90 3.37 0.91
C VAL A 122 -8.02 2.51 2.17
N ALA A 123 -7.86 1.18 2.05
CA ALA A 123 -7.96 0.25 3.16
C ALA A 123 -6.71 0.25 4.08
N PHE A 124 -5.59 0.83 3.64
CA PHE A 124 -4.31 0.77 4.33
C PHE A 124 -4.36 1.16 5.82
N PRO A 125 -4.96 2.28 6.23
CA PRO A 125 -5.04 2.63 7.65
C PRO A 125 -5.82 1.60 8.47
N TYR A 126 -6.85 0.98 7.90
CA TYR A 126 -7.60 -0.08 8.57
C TYR A 126 -6.78 -1.37 8.70
N VAL A 127 -6.03 -1.74 7.67
CA VAL A 127 -5.10 -2.89 7.69
C VAL A 127 -4.05 -2.70 8.78
N LEU A 128 -3.43 -1.52 8.86
CA LEU A 128 -2.50 -1.19 9.94
C LEU A 128 -3.15 -1.23 11.32
N TYR A 129 -4.40 -0.80 11.44
CA TYR A 129 -5.14 -0.87 12.68
C TYR A 129 -5.39 -2.33 13.12
N GLN A 130 -5.75 -3.23 12.19
CA GLN A 130 -5.91 -4.64 12.48
C GLN A 130 -4.58 -5.30 12.88
N LEU A 131 -3.49 -4.95 12.21
CA LEU A 131 -2.15 -5.40 12.58
C LEU A 131 -1.75 -4.90 13.97
N TRP A 132 -2.06 -3.65 14.28
CA TRP A 132 -1.83 -3.08 15.61
C TRP A 132 -2.62 -3.81 16.70
N LEU A 133 -3.88 -4.14 16.47
CA LEU A 133 -4.70 -4.90 17.41
C LEU A 133 -4.09 -6.26 17.73
N PHE A 134 -3.54 -6.94 16.72
CA PHE A 134 -2.86 -8.21 16.88
C PHE A 134 -1.55 -8.10 17.68
N ILE A 135 -0.73 -7.08 17.42
CA ILE A 135 0.57 -6.90 18.08
C ILE A 135 0.41 -6.34 19.52
N SER A 136 -0.59 -5.50 19.72
CA SER A 136 -0.81 -4.74 20.95
C SER A 136 -0.88 -5.57 22.25
N PRO A 137 -1.52 -6.77 22.30
CA PRO A 137 -1.54 -7.59 23.52
C PRO A 137 -0.18 -8.12 23.91
N GLY A 138 0.74 -8.35 22.96
CA GLY A 138 2.12 -8.78 23.23
C GLY A 138 3.04 -7.72 23.79
N LEU A 139 2.65 -6.43 23.80
CA LEU A 139 3.49 -5.34 24.28
C LEU A 139 3.26 -5.05 25.77
N VAL A 140 4.34 -4.73 26.47
CA VAL A 140 4.30 -4.26 27.86
C VAL A 140 3.52 -2.95 27.97
N LYS A 141 2.80 -2.72 29.08
CA LYS A 141 1.91 -1.55 29.28
C LYS A 141 2.57 -0.20 28.95
N ASN A 142 3.83 0.00 29.27
CA ASN A 142 4.57 1.23 29.00
C ASN A 142 4.88 1.40 27.50
N GLU A 143 5.21 0.33 26.80
CA GLU A 143 5.50 0.33 25.37
C GLU A 143 4.21 0.54 24.54
N ARG A 144 3.14 -0.13 24.95
CA ARG A 144 1.81 0.03 24.35
C ARG A 144 1.32 1.48 24.39
N LYS A 145 1.59 2.20 25.51
CA LYS A 145 1.22 3.62 25.65
C LYS A 145 2.02 4.52 24.69
N LYS A 146 3.31 4.27 24.52
CA LYS A 146 4.20 5.00 23.59
C LYS A 146 3.90 4.71 22.12
N ALA A 147 3.57 3.47 21.81
CA ALA A 147 3.28 3.03 20.44
C ALA A 147 1.83 3.28 19.96
N ARG A 148 0.97 3.87 20.81
CA ARG A 148 -0.44 4.14 20.45
C ARG A 148 -0.60 5.04 19.21
N GLY A 149 0.39 5.90 18.92
CA GLY A 149 0.42 6.76 17.74
C GLY A 149 0.90 6.09 16.45
N PHE A 150 1.40 4.85 16.52
CA PHE A 150 2.03 4.14 15.41
C PHE A 150 1.12 4.08 14.17
N VAL A 151 -0.13 3.66 14.32
CA VAL A 151 -1.08 3.54 13.20
C VAL A 151 -1.31 4.89 12.52
N GLY A 152 -1.49 5.96 13.29
CA GLY A 152 -1.71 7.30 12.75
C GLY A 152 -0.51 7.84 11.99
N ILE A 153 0.67 7.77 12.59
CA ILE A 153 1.92 8.27 11.98
C ILE A 153 2.27 7.47 10.73
N SER A 154 2.17 6.13 10.78
CA SER A 154 2.46 5.28 9.63
C SER A 154 1.46 5.48 8.49
N SER A 155 0.17 5.63 8.79
CA SER A 155 -0.84 5.94 7.78
C SER A 155 -0.61 7.30 7.13
N PHE A 156 -0.27 8.31 7.92
CA PHE A 156 0.03 9.65 7.41
C PHE A 156 1.26 9.63 6.49
N LEU A 157 2.34 8.97 6.93
CA LEU A 157 3.55 8.84 6.12
C LEU A 157 3.31 8.07 4.82
N PHE A 158 2.48 7.03 4.87
CA PHE A 158 2.07 6.28 3.69
C PHE A 158 1.33 7.16 2.69
N PHE A 159 0.34 7.96 3.13
CA PHE A 159 -0.37 8.87 2.24
C PHE A 159 0.53 9.96 1.64
N ILE A 160 1.50 10.46 2.40
CA ILE A 160 2.51 11.37 1.85
C ILE A 160 3.31 10.66 0.74
N GLY A 161 3.71 9.41 0.94
CA GLY A 161 4.39 8.61 -0.08
C GLY A 161 3.55 8.40 -1.34
N VAL A 162 2.26 8.10 -1.18
CA VAL A 162 1.31 7.98 -2.31
C VAL A 162 1.17 9.29 -3.07
N LEU A 163 1.02 10.41 -2.37
CA LEU A 163 0.94 11.74 -2.98
C LEU A 163 2.25 12.10 -3.71
N PHE A 164 3.39 11.82 -3.11
CA PHE A 164 4.68 12.03 -3.75
C PHE A 164 4.82 11.20 -5.04
N GLY A 165 4.45 9.92 -5.00
CA GLY A 165 4.43 9.04 -6.17
C GLY A 165 3.53 9.58 -7.29
N TYR A 166 2.34 10.05 -6.92
CA TYR A 166 1.36 10.56 -7.87
C TYR A 166 1.74 11.93 -8.45
N TYR A 167 2.16 12.88 -7.62
CA TYR A 167 2.43 14.26 -8.07
C TYR A 167 3.84 14.48 -8.62
N VAL A 168 4.83 13.67 -8.20
CA VAL A 168 6.23 13.86 -8.61
C VAL A 168 6.68 12.74 -9.54
N VAL A 169 6.59 11.49 -9.09
CA VAL A 169 7.16 10.36 -9.85
C VAL A 169 6.38 10.10 -11.14
N THR A 170 5.05 10.12 -11.09
CA THR A 170 4.20 9.82 -12.25
C THR A 170 4.42 10.81 -13.41
N PRO A 171 4.34 12.15 -13.24
CA PRO A 171 4.53 13.07 -14.35
C PRO A 171 5.96 13.05 -14.90
N LEU A 172 6.97 12.85 -14.06
CA LEU A 172 8.36 12.73 -14.52
C LEU A 172 8.55 11.45 -15.35
N SER A 173 7.97 10.33 -14.91
CA SER A 173 8.01 9.06 -15.66
C SER A 173 7.30 9.15 -17.00
N ILE A 174 6.14 9.78 -17.04
CA ILE A 174 5.37 9.99 -18.27
C ILE A 174 6.17 10.84 -19.26
N ARG A 175 6.81 11.90 -18.78
CA ARG A 175 7.67 12.76 -19.62
C ARG A 175 8.87 12.00 -20.15
N PHE A 176 9.59 11.28 -19.29
CA PHE A 176 10.76 10.51 -19.66
C PHE A 176 10.42 9.45 -20.72
N LEU A 177 9.40 8.63 -20.48
CA LEU A 177 8.97 7.59 -21.41
C LEU A 177 8.42 8.16 -22.72
N GLY A 178 7.69 9.26 -22.67
CA GLY A 178 7.12 9.90 -23.86
C GLY A 178 8.16 10.59 -24.74
N SER A 179 9.32 11.01 -24.19
CA SER A 179 10.41 11.61 -24.93
C SER A 179 11.54 10.63 -25.26
N TYR A 180 11.51 9.44 -24.72
CA TYR A 180 12.57 8.44 -24.92
C TYR A 180 12.39 7.74 -26.26
N THR A 181 13.30 8.00 -27.20
CA THR A 181 13.41 7.33 -28.49
C THR A 181 14.73 6.57 -28.55
N VAL A 182 14.67 5.28 -28.86
CA VAL A 182 15.88 4.42 -28.99
C VAL A 182 16.60 4.69 -30.32
N SER A 183 15.84 5.02 -31.37
CA SER A 183 16.33 5.26 -32.72
C SER A 183 15.39 6.21 -33.47
N SER A 184 15.93 6.98 -34.40
CA SER A 184 15.14 7.82 -35.31
C SER A 184 14.23 7.04 -36.26
N GLU A 185 14.39 5.72 -36.33
CA GLU A 185 13.57 4.82 -37.16
C GLU A 185 12.38 4.20 -36.40
N VAL A 186 12.32 4.36 -35.06
CA VAL A 186 11.24 3.82 -34.23
C VAL A 186 10.39 4.97 -33.73
N PHE A 187 9.20 5.11 -34.30
CA PHE A 187 8.21 6.08 -33.86
C PHE A 187 7.37 5.55 -32.68
N ASN A 188 7.22 6.35 -31.65
CA ASN A 188 6.26 6.08 -30.56
C ASN A 188 4.87 6.55 -31.02
N ASP A 189 4.13 5.67 -31.73
CA ASP A 189 2.73 5.90 -32.13
C ASP A 189 1.77 5.66 -30.97
#